data_b0e478e22a2925e7a42c4d983c105ec2
#
_entry.id   b0e478e22a2925e7a42c4d983c105ec2
#
_cell.length_a   1.000
_cell.length_b   1.000
_cell.length_c   1.000
_cell.angle_alpha   90.00
_cell.angle_beta   90.00
_cell.angle_gamma   90.00
#
_symmetry.space_group_name_H-M   'P 1'
#
loop_
_entity.id
_entity.type
_entity.pdbx_description
1 polymer ?
#
loop_
_entity_poly.entity_id
_entity_poly.type
_entity_poly.pdbx_seq_one_letter_code
_entity_poly.pdbx_strand_id
1 'polypeptide(L)'
;CDPCILAPDSECRQMPRKTVDDYLSYRKGEGEYRPWMKTFIVFERAVYGHETTAEECLAFWNAVIFDNYVQTPVPASRTAPTAAQWEQAVPVFSRLLSEYRPDRIIPWGDRLYNKLPPLDGREGEPVSRDDSARAVWVYPLGDGHCCEMLSHSHPSAGYSWEYWHACLEQFIKR
;
A
#
# COMPACT_ATOMS: atom_id res chain seq x y z
N CYS A 1 -15.06 -15.74 10.56
CA CYS A 1 -14.85 -14.50 11.36
C CYS A 1 -15.88 -13.39 11.08
N ASP A 2 -17.15 -13.75 10.80
CA ASP A 2 -18.19 -12.74 10.52
C ASP A 2 -18.42 -11.73 11.66
N PRO A 3 -18.29 -12.08 12.96
CA PRO A 3 -18.43 -11.11 14.04
C PRO A 3 -17.29 -10.10 14.15
N CYS A 4 -16.08 -10.44 13.70
CA CYS A 4 -14.89 -9.56 13.82
C CYS A 4 -14.98 -8.30 12.97
N ILE A 5 -15.70 -8.37 11.83
CA ILE A 5 -15.75 -7.28 10.84
C ILE A 5 -16.64 -6.13 11.32
N LEU A 6 -17.63 -6.44 12.13
CA LEU A 6 -18.65 -5.48 12.55
C LEU A 6 -18.34 -4.80 13.89
N ALA A 7 -17.41 -5.33 14.68
CA ALA A 7 -17.01 -4.72 15.94
C ALA A 7 -15.96 -3.62 15.72
N PRO A 8 -16.18 -2.38 16.19
CA PRO A 8 -15.22 -1.26 16.03
C PRO A 8 -13.81 -1.56 16.54
N ASP A 9 -13.72 -2.36 17.59
CA ASP A 9 -12.48 -2.71 18.29
C ASP A 9 -11.96 -4.13 17.96
N SER A 10 -12.43 -4.71 16.83
CA SER A 10 -11.98 -6.05 16.46
C SER A 10 -10.50 -6.09 16.11
N GLU A 11 -9.78 -7.15 16.48
CA GLU A 11 -8.38 -7.36 16.13
C GLU A 11 -8.14 -7.31 14.60
N CYS A 12 -9.14 -7.73 13.82
CA CYS A 12 -9.07 -7.69 12.36
C CYS A 12 -9.00 -6.28 11.81
N ARG A 13 -9.74 -5.32 12.37
CA ARG A 13 -9.69 -3.91 11.96
C ARG A 13 -8.42 -3.21 12.39
N GLN A 14 -7.82 -3.66 13.47
CA GLN A 14 -6.56 -3.11 13.98
C GLN A 14 -5.33 -3.76 13.35
N MET A 15 -5.51 -4.80 12.52
CA MET A 15 -4.41 -5.57 11.97
C MET A 15 -3.38 -4.72 11.19
N PRO A 16 -3.77 -3.79 10.29
CA PRO A 16 -2.79 -2.96 9.60
C PRO A 16 -1.96 -2.12 10.57
N ARG A 17 -2.62 -1.47 11.53
CA ARG A 17 -1.95 -0.67 12.57
C ARG A 17 -1.02 -1.53 13.41
N LYS A 18 -1.50 -2.65 13.93
CA LYS A 18 -0.68 -3.57 14.72
C LYS A 18 0.53 -4.09 13.94
N THR A 19 0.36 -4.36 12.65
CA THR A 19 1.47 -4.77 11.78
C THR A 19 2.55 -3.70 11.69
N VAL A 20 2.16 -2.44 11.53
CA VAL A 20 3.11 -1.31 11.52
C VAL A 20 3.74 -1.13 12.88
N ASP A 21 2.97 -1.16 13.98
CA ASP A 21 3.47 -1.01 15.36
C ASP A 21 4.50 -2.11 15.70
N ASP A 22 4.22 -3.38 15.37
CA ASP A 22 5.16 -4.50 15.55
C ASP A 22 6.46 -4.29 14.74
N TYR A 23 6.32 -3.78 13.51
CA TYR A 23 7.48 -3.49 12.67
C TYR A 23 8.32 -2.32 13.22
N LEU A 24 7.68 -1.24 13.67
CA LEU A 24 8.36 -0.10 14.29
C LEU A 24 9.06 -0.47 15.59
N SER A 25 8.46 -1.33 16.42
CA SER A 25 9.11 -1.86 17.62
C SER A 25 10.38 -2.63 17.28
N TYR A 26 10.35 -3.50 16.24
CA TYR A 26 11.55 -4.16 15.74
C TYR A 26 12.62 -3.16 15.30
N ARG A 27 12.25 -2.14 14.54
CA ARG A 27 13.19 -1.13 14.02
C ARG A 27 13.84 -0.29 15.13
N LYS A 28 13.17 -0.14 16.28
CA LYS A 28 13.71 0.49 17.50
C LYS A 28 14.60 -0.44 18.32
N GLY A 29 14.68 -1.72 18.00
CA GLY A 29 15.38 -2.73 18.81
C GLY A 29 14.58 -3.22 20.02
N GLU A 30 13.29 -2.93 20.09
CA GLU A 30 12.37 -3.32 21.18
C GLU A 30 11.59 -4.59 20.88
N GLY A 31 11.59 -5.06 19.62
CA GLY A 31 10.86 -6.21 19.13
C GLY A 31 11.72 -7.22 18.37
N GLU A 32 11.16 -8.40 18.11
CA GLU A 32 11.83 -9.44 17.35
C GLU A 32 11.55 -9.34 15.85
N TYR A 33 12.56 -9.68 15.03
CA TYR A 33 12.38 -9.79 13.58
C TYR A 33 11.44 -10.94 13.23
N ARG A 34 10.51 -10.66 12.31
CA ARG A 34 9.64 -11.66 11.70
C ARG A 34 9.80 -11.66 10.17
N PRO A 35 9.74 -12.81 9.48
CA PRO A 35 10.02 -12.91 8.05
C PRO A 35 9.20 -11.94 7.14
N TRP A 36 7.98 -11.63 7.51
CA TRP A 36 7.13 -10.69 6.75
C TRP A 36 7.67 -9.25 6.78
N MET A 37 8.44 -8.87 7.80
CA MET A 37 9.03 -7.53 7.95
C MET A 37 10.02 -7.21 6.82
N LYS A 38 10.58 -8.24 6.19
CA LYS A 38 11.42 -8.08 5.00
C LYS A 38 10.71 -7.28 3.89
N THR A 39 9.40 -7.47 3.74
CA THR A 39 8.59 -6.75 2.74
C THR A 39 8.62 -5.23 3.00
N PHE A 40 8.50 -4.82 4.25
CA PHE A 40 8.56 -3.42 4.67
C PHE A 40 9.95 -2.84 4.44
N ILE A 41 11.00 -3.54 4.88
CA ILE A 41 12.41 -3.13 4.73
C ILE A 41 12.75 -2.89 3.25
N VAL A 42 12.38 -3.83 2.38
CA VAL A 42 12.67 -3.73 0.94
C VAL A 42 11.87 -2.60 0.28
N PHE A 43 10.63 -2.37 0.70
CA PHE A 43 9.82 -1.25 0.23
C PHE A 43 10.41 0.09 0.66
N GLU A 44 10.78 0.26 1.93
CA GLU A 44 11.46 1.47 2.41
C GLU A 44 12.74 1.75 1.60
N ARG A 45 13.55 0.71 1.37
CA ARG A 45 14.75 0.85 0.56
C ARG A 45 14.45 1.33 -0.86
N ALA A 46 13.32 0.90 -1.44
CA ALA A 46 12.88 1.41 -2.73
C ALA A 46 12.41 2.86 -2.66
N VAL A 47 11.81 3.29 -1.57
CA VAL A 47 11.41 4.70 -1.39
C VAL A 47 12.63 5.61 -1.20
N TYR A 48 13.57 5.23 -0.34
CA TYR A 48 14.71 6.07 0.05
C TYR A 48 15.95 5.92 -0.86
N GLY A 49 16.09 4.80 -1.58
CA GLY A 49 17.28 4.49 -2.38
C GLY A 49 18.45 3.93 -1.56
N HIS A 50 18.27 3.72 -0.27
CA HIS A 50 19.25 3.14 0.64
C HIS A 50 18.58 2.38 1.77
N GLU A 51 19.36 1.68 2.57
CA GLU A 51 18.84 1.07 3.81
C GLU A 51 18.50 2.17 4.83
N THR A 52 17.25 2.21 5.24
CA THR A 52 16.77 3.24 6.17
C THR A 52 17.34 3.06 7.57
N THR A 53 17.62 4.16 8.24
CA THR A 53 17.83 4.18 9.68
C THR A 53 16.51 3.94 10.44
N ALA A 54 16.57 3.67 11.73
CA ALA A 54 15.37 3.55 12.55
C ALA A 54 14.55 4.86 12.57
N GLU A 55 15.24 5.99 12.55
CA GLU A 55 14.61 7.32 12.53
C GLU A 55 13.86 7.60 11.23
N GLU A 56 14.49 7.33 10.08
CA GLU A 56 13.85 7.45 8.76
C GLU A 56 12.65 6.50 8.64
N CYS A 57 12.79 5.26 9.10
CA CYS A 57 11.69 4.29 9.16
C CYS A 57 10.51 4.84 9.96
N LEU A 58 10.75 5.31 11.18
CA LEU A 58 9.71 5.89 12.03
C LEU A 58 9.04 7.11 11.36
N ALA A 59 9.84 8.02 10.79
CA ALA A 59 9.33 9.20 10.11
C ALA A 59 8.42 8.82 8.94
N PHE A 60 8.83 7.83 8.13
CA PHE A 60 8.06 7.36 6.98
C PHE A 60 6.71 6.77 7.40
N TRP A 61 6.70 5.77 8.29
CA TRP A 61 5.46 5.06 8.64
C TRP A 61 4.49 5.91 9.48
N ASN A 62 4.96 6.98 10.11
CA ASN A 62 4.11 7.98 10.75
C ASN A 62 3.53 9.03 9.77
N ALA A 63 4.09 9.12 8.56
CA ALA A 63 3.64 10.08 7.54
C ALA A 63 2.71 9.47 6.48
N VAL A 64 2.49 8.15 6.48
CA VAL A 64 1.68 7.46 5.48
C VAL A 64 0.49 6.75 6.11
N ILE A 65 -0.54 6.52 5.30
CA ILE A 65 -1.66 5.64 5.65
C ILE A 65 -1.34 4.26 5.08
N PHE A 66 -1.26 3.26 5.94
CA PHE A 66 -1.11 1.87 5.55
C PHE A 66 -2.38 1.10 5.88
N ASP A 67 -2.99 0.47 4.87
CA ASP A 67 -4.21 -0.30 5.05
C ASP A 67 -4.28 -1.53 4.13
N ASN A 68 -5.08 -2.51 4.52
CA ASN A 68 -5.43 -3.65 3.69
C ASN A 68 -6.71 -3.30 2.91
N TYR A 69 -6.63 -3.30 1.58
CA TYR A 69 -7.81 -3.05 0.75
C TYR A 69 -8.95 -4.01 1.06
N VAL A 70 -8.67 -5.32 1.13
CA VAL A 70 -9.62 -6.34 1.59
C VAL A 70 -9.47 -6.48 3.10
N GLN A 71 -10.46 -6.03 3.84
CA GLN A 71 -10.42 -5.99 5.31
C GLN A 71 -10.92 -7.26 5.98
N THR A 72 -11.36 -8.24 5.18
CA THR A 72 -11.80 -9.55 5.68
C THR A 72 -10.68 -10.57 5.58
N PRO A 73 -10.44 -11.39 6.62
CA PRO A 73 -9.42 -12.41 6.56
C PRO A 73 -9.67 -13.41 5.42
N VAL A 74 -8.59 -13.86 4.78
CA VAL A 74 -8.63 -15.00 3.86
C VAL A 74 -8.34 -16.29 4.63
N PRO A 75 -8.86 -17.45 4.19
CA PRO A 75 -8.76 -18.72 4.94
C PRO A 75 -7.33 -19.21 5.19
N ALA A 76 -6.41 -18.86 4.30
CA ALA A 76 -5.02 -19.28 4.37
C ALA A 76 -4.08 -18.29 3.70
N SER A 77 -2.81 -18.33 4.07
CA SER A 77 -1.74 -17.57 3.40
C SER A 77 -1.72 -17.86 1.89
N ARG A 78 -1.49 -16.83 1.08
CA ARG A 78 -1.47 -16.89 -0.39
C ARG A 78 -2.80 -17.23 -1.06
N THR A 79 -3.90 -17.30 -0.33
CA THR A 79 -5.24 -17.42 -0.90
C THR A 79 -5.69 -16.08 -1.44
N ALA A 80 -6.24 -16.08 -2.66
CA ALA A 80 -6.82 -14.87 -3.23
C ALA A 80 -8.17 -14.55 -2.54
N PRO A 81 -8.48 -13.28 -2.29
CA PRO A 81 -9.81 -12.90 -1.86
C PRO A 81 -10.87 -13.32 -2.90
N THR A 82 -12.08 -13.62 -2.43
CA THR A 82 -13.23 -13.92 -3.28
C THR A 82 -13.74 -12.66 -3.99
N ALA A 83 -14.56 -12.85 -5.04
CA ALA A 83 -15.21 -11.72 -5.72
C ALA A 83 -16.02 -10.84 -4.74
N ALA A 84 -16.79 -11.46 -3.85
CA ALA A 84 -17.55 -10.75 -2.84
C ALA A 84 -16.68 -9.91 -1.88
N GLN A 85 -15.50 -10.43 -1.47
CA GLN A 85 -14.57 -9.67 -0.62
C GLN A 85 -13.98 -8.46 -1.37
N TRP A 86 -13.69 -8.60 -2.66
CA TRP A 86 -13.27 -7.47 -3.49
C TRP A 86 -14.36 -6.40 -3.62
N GLU A 87 -15.62 -6.79 -3.85
CA GLU A 87 -16.76 -5.89 -3.96
C GLU A 87 -17.05 -5.16 -2.65
N GLN A 88 -16.99 -5.86 -1.52
CA GLN A 88 -17.19 -5.27 -0.18
C GLN A 88 -16.13 -4.23 0.19
N ALA A 89 -14.94 -4.31 -0.39
CA ALA A 89 -13.87 -3.35 -0.13
C ALA A 89 -14.07 -2.01 -0.88
N VAL A 90 -14.82 -1.99 -1.98
CA VAL A 90 -15.02 -0.78 -2.81
C VAL A 90 -15.54 0.42 -2.01
N PRO A 91 -16.64 0.33 -1.23
CA PRO A 91 -17.15 1.49 -0.50
C PRO A 91 -16.18 1.98 0.60
N VAL A 92 -15.37 1.08 1.17
CA VAL A 92 -14.34 1.45 2.15
C VAL A 92 -13.24 2.26 1.49
N PHE A 93 -12.77 1.81 0.33
CA PHE A 93 -11.77 2.52 -0.45
C PHE A 93 -12.26 3.90 -0.91
N SER A 94 -13.49 3.99 -1.41
CA SER A 94 -14.08 5.27 -1.82
C SER A 94 -14.17 6.26 -0.65
N ARG A 95 -14.53 5.77 0.55
CA ARG A 95 -14.55 6.58 1.77
C ARG A 95 -13.14 7.04 2.16
N LEU A 96 -12.14 6.16 2.08
CA LEU A 96 -10.74 6.49 2.36
C LEU A 96 -10.26 7.62 1.44
N LEU A 97 -10.54 7.53 0.14
CA LEU A 97 -10.19 8.58 -0.82
C LEU A 97 -10.84 9.93 -0.46
N SER A 98 -12.13 9.93 -0.09
CA SER A 98 -12.87 11.16 0.23
C SER A 98 -12.45 11.78 1.56
N GLU A 99 -12.13 10.94 2.57
CA GLU A 99 -11.82 11.37 3.94
C GLU A 99 -10.37 11.87 4.05
N TYR A 100 -9.42 11.09 3.53
CA TYR A 100 -7.99 11.40 3.67
C TYR A 100 -7.40 12.16 2.50
N ARG A 101 -8.06 12.15 1.34
CA ARG A 101 -7.65 12.87 0.12
C ARG A 101 -6.15 12.72 -0.18
N PRO A 102 -5.61 11.48 -0.29
CA PRO A 102 -4.19 11.28 -0.51
C PRO A 102 -3.76 11.82 -1.89
N ASP A 103 -2.53 12.29 -2.00
CA ASP A 103 -1.94 12.67 -3.30
C ASP A 103 -1.50 11.44 -4.10
N ARG A 104 -1.01 10.40 -3.40
CA ARG A 104 -0.40 9.22 -4.01
C ARG A 104 -0.90 7.93 -3.36
N ILE A 105 -1.08 6.90 -4.19
CA ILE A 105 -1.35 5.53 -3.75
C ILE A 105 -0.32 4.59 -4.39
N ILE A 106 0.27 3.73 -3.58
CA ILE A 106 1.18 2.67 -4.01
C ILE A 106 0.59 1.32 -3.57
N PRO A 107 -0.22 0.66 -4.40
CA PRO A 107 -0.76 -0.64 -4.08
C PRO A 107 0.35 -1.69 -4.15
N TRP A 108 0.47 -2.53 -3.14
CA TRP A 108 1.45 -3.61 -3.15
C TRP A 108 0.95 -4.80 -3.95
N GLY A 109 1.33 -4.83 -5.23
CA GLY A 109 1.08 -5.91 -6.17
C GLY A 109 0.16 -5.54 -7.34
N ASP A 110 0.57 -5.97 -8.54
CA ASP A 110 -0.18 -5.73 -9.77
C ASP A 110 -1.61 -6.30 -9.72
N ARG A 111 -1.81 -7.41 -8.98
CA ARG A 111 -3.16 -7.95 -8.76
C ARG A 111 -4.05 -6.97 -8.01
N LEU A 112 -3.53 -6.30 -6.97
CA LEU A 112 -4.28 -5.29 -6.23
C LEU A 112 -4.56 -4.09 -7.13
N TYR A 113 -3.55 -3.58 -7.84
CA TYR A 113 -3.72 -2.48 -8.80
C TYR A 113 -4.86 -2.76 -9.79
N ASN A 114 -4.88 -3.96 -10.39
CA ASN A 114 -5.88 -4.35 -11.39
C ASN A 114 -7.28 -4.64 -10.79
N LYS A 115 -7.40 -4.74 -9.47
CA LYS A 115 -8.66 -5.00 -8.76
C LYS A 115 -9.25 -3.78 -8.07
N LEU A 116 -8.48 -2.72 -7.94
CA LEU A 116 -9.00 -1.45 -7.44
C LEU A 116 -10.06 -0.89 -8.37
N PRO A 117 -11.16 -0.34 -7.84
CA PRO A 117 -12.26 0.14 -8.66
C PRO A 117 -11.83 1.34 -9.49
N PRO A 118 -12.26 1.45 -10.76
CA PRO A 118 -11.90 2.59 -11.59
C PRO A 118 -12.54 3.91 -11.11
N LEU A 119 -13.67 3.82 -10.42
CA LEU A 119 -14.48 5.00 -10.04
C LEU A 119 -14.62 5.94 -11.25
N ASP A 120 -14.58 7.26 -11.04
CA ASP A 120 -14.57 8.25 -12.12
C ASP A 120 -13.14 8.62 -12.58
N GLY A 121 -12.20 7.70 -12.36
CA GLY A 121 -10.79 7.91 -12.68
C GLY A 121 -10.46 7.76 -14.16
N ARG A 122 -9.22 8.08 -14.49
CA ARG A 122 -8.67 7.99 -15.85
C ARG A 122 -7.22 7.54 -15.83
N GLU A 123 -6.73 7.12 -16.99
CA GLU A 123 -5.29 6.88 -17.16
C GLU A 123 -4.51 8.18 -16.96
N GLY A 124 -3.41 8.09 -16.22
CA GLY A 124 -2.45 9.14 -16.00
C GLY A 124 -1.21 8.96 -16.87
N GLU A 125 -0.29 9.92 -16.76
CA GLU A 125 1.01 9.81 -17.41
C GLU A 125 1.81 8.66 -16.79
N PRO A 126 2.25 7.65 -17.57
CA PRO A 126 2.98 6.52 -17.03
C PRO A 126 4.34 6.93 -16.45
N VAL A 127 4.84 6.16 -15.51
CA VAL A 127 6.22 6.24 -15.06
C VAL A 127 7.07 5.37 -15.96
N SER A 128 7.96 5.98 -16.72
CA SER A 128 8.82 5.28 -17.66
C SER A 128 10.23 5.11 -17.12
N ARG A 129 10.76 3.89 -17.22
CA ARG A 129 12.16 3.60 -16.93
C ARG A 129 12.69 2.57 -17.93
N ASP A 130 13.79 2.89 -18.57
CA ASP A 130 14.39 2.08 -19.62
C ASP A 130 13.31 1.74 -20.69
N ASP A 131 13.20 0.49 -21.10
CA ASP A 131 12.20 0.03 -22.07
C ASP A 131 10.85 -0.37 -21.43
N SER A 132 10.62 -0.03 -20.15
CA SER A 132 9.40 -0.37 -19.42
C SER A 132 8.64 0.88 -18.96
N ALA A 133 7.31 0.77 -18.95
CA ALA A 133 6.42 1.80 -18.42
C ALA A 133 5.50 1.20 -17.36
N ARG A 134 5.29 1.95 -16.28
CA ARG A 134 4.34 1.60 -15.22
C ARG A 134 3.10 2.47 -15.34
N ALA A 135 1.96 1.83 -15.43
CA ALA A 135 0.69 2.51 -15.54
C ALA A 135 0.39 3.35 -14.29
N VAL A 136 -0.21 4.49 -14.51
CA VAL A 136 -0.72 5.37 -13.46
C VAL A 136 -2.22 5.53 -13.68
N TRP A 137 -2.99 5.43 -12.60
CA TRP A 137 -4.42 5.71 -12.57
C TRP A 137 -4.68 6.96 -11.75
N VAL A 138 -5.55 7.84 -12.19
CA VAL A 138 -5.83 9.13 -11.54
C VAL A 138 -7.27 9.18 -11.07
N TYR A 139 -7.47 9.29 -9.77
CA TYR A 139 -8.79 9.50 -9.14
C TYR A 139 -9.06 10.98 -8.95
N PRO A 140 -10.13 11.54 -9.51
CA PRO A 140 -10.55 12.90 -9.17
C PRO A 140 -11.16 12.93 -7.77
N LEU A 141 -10.67 13.81 -6.90
CA LEU A 141 -11.16 13.96 -5.52
C LEU A 141 -11.98 15.23 -5.29
N GLY A 142 -12.34 15.94 -6.37
CA GLY A 142 -13.03 17.21 -6.31
C GLY A 142 -12.09 18.41 -6.05
N ASP A 143 -12.60 19.63 -6.26
CA ASP A 143 -11.88 20.89 -6.04
C ASP A 143 -10.51 20.98 -6.75
N GLY A 144 -10.39 20.30 -7.89
CA GLY A 144 -9.14 20.24 -8.66
C GLY A 144 -8.08 19.30 -8.08
N HIS A 145 -8.34 18.66 -6.92
CA HIS A 145 -7.43 17.69 -6.32
C HIS A 145 -7.58 16.33 -7.01
N CYS A 146 -6.46 15.67 -7.25
CA CYS A 146 -6.40 14.32 -7.82
C CYS A 146 -5.45 13.45 -7.00
N CYS A 147 -5.80 12.18 -6.90
CA CYS A 147 -4.92 11.15 -6.33
C CYS A 147 -4.37 10.28 -7.46
N GLU A 148 -3.07 10.16 -7.56
CA GLU A 148 -2.43 9.26 -8.52
C GLU A 148 -2.07 7.92 -7.89
N MET A 149 -2.33 6.83 -8.60
CA MET A 149 -2.02 5.47 -8.18
C MET A 149 -1.07 4.81 -9.16
N LEU A 150 0.10 4.39 -8.68
CA LEU A 150 1.13 3.74 -9.50
C LEU A 150 0.93 2.22 -9.53
N SER A 151 0.95 1.59 -10.72
CA SER A 151 1.08 0.13 -10.84
C SER A 151 2.43 -0.31 -10.26
N HIS A 152 2.40 -1.12 -9.20
CA HIS A 152 3.57 -1.45 -8.39
C HIS A 152 3.58 -2.94 -8.03
N SER A 153 4.72 -3.60 -8.19
CA SER A 153 4.86 -5.01 -7.81
C SER A 153 4.89 -5.18 -6.28
N HIS A 154 4.47 -6.36 -5.81
CA HIS A 154 4.49 -6.64 -4.37
C HIS A 154 5.94 -6.79 -3.87
N PRO A 155 6.34 -6.09 -2.78
CA PRO A 155 7.74 -6.09 -2.34
C PRO A 155 8.27 -7.42 -1.78
N SER A 156 7.46 -8.48 -1.71
CA SER A 156 7.86 -9.77 -1.12
C SER A 156 8.53 -10.76 -2.07
N ALA A 157 8.41 -10.60 -3.40
CA ALA A 157 8.89 -11.61 -4.35
C ALA A 157 9.45 -10.97 -5.63
N GLY A 158 10.68 -11.35 -6.00
CA GLY A 158 11.29 -10.89 -7.26
C GLY A 158 11.43 -9.37 -7.37
N TYR A 159 11.52 -8.69 -6.24
CA TYR A 159 11.48 -7.23 -6.17
C TYR A 159 12.89 -6.65 -6.24
N SER A 160 13.21 -5.94 -7.33
CA SER A 160 14.42 -5.12 -7.42
C SER A 160 14.14 -3.75 -6.81
N TRP A 161 14.70 -3.48 -5.65
CA TRP A 161 14.54 -2.19 -4.99
C TRP A 161 15.17 -1.04 -5.80
N GLU A 162 16.25 -1.28 -6.54
CA GLU A 162 16.92 -0.27 -7.39
C GLU A 162 16.00 0.18 -8.55
N TYR A 163 15.35 -0.78 -9.20
CA TYR A 163 14.37 -0.49 -10.25
C TYR A 163 13.20 0.31 -9.68
N TRP A 164 12.65 -0.16 -8.55
CA TRP A 164 11.51 0.50 -7.94
C TRP A 164 11.86 1.84 -7.30
N HIS A 165 13.08 2.02 -6.81
CA HIS A 165 13.54 3.33 -6.33
C HIS A 165 13.41 4.39 -7.42
N ALA A 166 13.93 4.13 -8.62
CA ALA A 166 13.86 5.10 -9.70
C ALA A 166 12.41 5.35 -10.18
N CYS A 167 11.54 4.33 -10.16
CA CYS A 167 10.12 4.51 -10.46
C CYS A 167 9.40 5.33 -9.39
N LEU A 168 9.63 5.03 -8.12
CA LEU A 168 9.00 5.71 -6.98
C LEU A 168 9.51 7.15 -6.84
N GLU A 169 10.79 7.39 -7.01
CA GLU A 169 11.37 8.73 -7.00
C GLU A 169 10.71 9.62 -8.06
N GLN A 170 10.58 9.14 -9.30
CA GLN A 170 9.90 9.85 -10.37
C GLN A 170 8.42 10.08 -10.05
N PHE A 171 7.73 9.08 -9.48
CA PHE A 171 6.30 9.15 -9.17
C PHE A 171 5.98 10.09 -8.01
N ILE A 172 6.79 10.08 -6.95
CA ILE A 172 6.54 10.88 -5.74
C ILE A 172 6.89 12.36 -5.97
N LYS A 173 7.85 12.67 -6.86
CA LYS A 173 8.30 14.04 -7.14
C LYS A 173 7.47 14.80 -8.18
N ARG A 174 6.43 14.19 -8.75
CA ARG A 174 5.53 14.83 -9.73
C ARG A 174 4.69 15.96 -9.19
#